data_090552dc5f3bc266ca9c67b0d15266e1
#
_entry.id   090552dc5f3bc266ca9c67b0d15266e1
#
_cell.length_a   1.000
_cell.length_b   1.000
_cell.length_c   1.000
_cell.angle_alpha   90.00
_cell.angle_beta   90.00
_cell.angle_gamma   90.00
#
_symmetry.space_group_name_H-M   'P 1'
#
loop_
_entity.id
_entity.type
_entity.pdbx_description
1 polymer ?
#
loop_
_entity_poly.entity_id
_entity_poly.type
_entity_poly.pdbx_seq_one_letter_code
_entity_poly.pdbx_strand_id
1 'polypeptide(L)' 'MDIIKIVDYLKKTINTRQDQLIQVITGDVKSLEEYKFLLGKIHANRETLQELTDLLKKQEQYEDEIEDYNQRK' A
#
# COMPACT_ATOMS: atom_id res chain seq x y z
N MET A 1 4.71 15.05 -13.56
CA MET A 1 3.90 14.00 -12.90
C MET A 1 4.40 13.85 -11.47
N ASP A 2 3.51 14.00 -10.50
CA ASP A 2 3.88 13.96 -9.08
C ASP A 2 3.79 12.52 -8.57
N ILE A 3 4.94 11.95 -8.23
CA ILE A 3 5.01 10.56 -7.77
C ILE A 3 4.24 10.35 -6.45
N ILE A 4 4.19 11.37 -5.59
CA ILE A 4 3.44 11.30 -4.32
C ILE A 4 1.95 11.14 -4.60
N LYS A 5 1.41 11.86 -5.56
CA LYS A 5 0.00 11.75 -5.96
C LYS A 5 -0.31 10.37 -6.54
N ILE A 6 0.60 9.82 -7.34
CA ILE A 6 0.45 8.48 -7.92
C ILE A 6 0.40 7.44 -6.81
N VAL A 7 1.33 7.50 -5.87
CA VAL A 7 1.39 6.54 -4.75
C VAL A 7 0.14 6.67 -3.87
N ASP A 8 -0.31 7.90 -3.57
CA ASP A 8 -1.55 8.12 -2.81
C ASP A 8 -2.76 7.52 -3.51
N TYR A 9 -2.85 7.69 -4.83
CA TYR A 9 -3.94 7.10 -5.60
C TYR A 9 -3.91 5.57 -5.52
N LEU A 10 -2.73 4.97 -5.67
CA LEU A 10 -2.56 3.52 -5.58
C LEU A 10 -2.95 3.01 -4.19
N LYS A 11 -2.53 3.70 -3.13
CA LYS A 11 -2.87 3.33 -1.76
C LYS A 11 -4.38 3.36 -1.54
N LYS A 12 -5.05 4.39 -2.00
CA LYS A 12 -6.52 4.50 -1.90
C LYS A 12 -7.21 3.38 -2.65
N THR A 13 -6.75 3.07 -3.85
CA THR A 13 -7.31 2.00 -4.67
C THR A 13 -7.14 0.65 -3.98
N ILE A 14 -5.96 0.37 -3.44
CA ILE A 14 -5.68 -0.88 -2.74
C ILE A 14 -6.50 -0.97 -1.46
N ASN A 15 -6.64 0.12 -0.70
CA ASN A 15 -7.47 0.15 0.50
C ASN A 15 -8.94 -0.14 0.19
N THR A 16 -9.47 0.39 -0.90
CA THR A 16 -10.83 0.12 -1.33
C THR A 16 -11.01 -1.37 -1.66
N ARG A 17 -10.06 -1.96 -2.39
CA ARG A 17 -10.08 -3.40 -2.68
C ARG A 17 -9.99 -4.24 -1.42
N GLN A 18 -9.16 -3.80 -0.46
CA GLN A 18 -9.00 -4.48 0.82
C GLN A 18 -10.30 -4.51 1.60
N ASP A 19 -11.01 -3.39 1.67
CA ASP A 19 -12.30 -3.29 2.34
C ASP A 19 -13.32 -4.21 1.70
N GLN A 20 -13.34 -4.31 0.37
CA GLN A 20 -14.22 -5.23 -0.36
C GLN A 20 -13.92 -6.69 -0.03
N LEU A 21 -12.62 -7.05 0.02
CA LEU A 21 -12.20 -8.40 0.39
C LEU A 21 -12.59 -8.75 1.82
N ILE A 22 -12.44 -7.81 2.74
CA ILE A 22 -12.81 -8.00 4.14
C ILE A 22 -14.33 -8.22 4.25
N GLN A 23 -15.14 -7.47 3.51
CA GLN A 23 -16.58 -7.66 3.50
C GLN A 23 -16.97 -9.05 3.02
N VAL A 24 -16.34 -9.54 1.95
CA VAL A 24 -16.61 -10.89 1.43
C VAL A 24 -16.21 -11.95 2.45
N ILE A 25 -15.00 -11.83 3.02
CA ILE A 25 -14.46 -12.85 3.94
C ILE A 25 -15.27 -12.92 5.25
N THR A 26 -15.91 -11.83 5.66
CA THR A 26 -16.70 -11.78 6.89
C THR A 26 -18.18 -12.14 6.69
N GLY A 27 -18.68 -12.08 5.44
CA GLY A 27 -20.10 -12.26 5.19
C GLY A 27 -20.50 -13.38 4.25
N ASP A 28 -19.69 -13.73 3.25
CA ASP A 28 -20.14 -14.54 2.12
C ASP A 28 -19.21 -15.71 1.77
N VAL A 29 -18.35 -16.14 2.68
CA VAL A 29 -17.42 -17.23 2.40
C VAL A 29 -18.17 -18.57 2.41
N LYS A 30 -18.02 -19.33 1.31
CA LYS A 30 -18.74 -20.60 1.11
C LYS A 30 -17.89 -21.84 1.41
N SER A 31 -16.57 -21.71 1.51
CA SER A 31 -15.67 -22.83 1.75
C SER A 31 -14.38 -22.39 2.43
N LEU A 32 -13.69 -23.35 3.04
CA LEU A 32 -12.39 -23.11 3.65
C LEU A 32 -11.34 -22.71 2.61
N GLU A 33 -11.42 -23.30 1.42
CA GLU A 33 -10.50 -22.97 0.33
C GLU A 33 -10.67 -21.53 -0.14
N GLU A 34 -11.92 -21.08 -0.28
CA GLU A 34 -12.23 -19.70 -0.62
C GLU A 34 -11.72 -18.74 0.47
N TYR A 35 -11.92 -19.11 1.74
CA TYR A 35 -11.41 -18.33 2.87
C TYR A 35 -9.91 -18.16 2.80
N LYS A 36 -9.17 -19.24 2.59
CA LYS A 36 -7.70 -19.19 2.48
C LYS A 36 -7.24 -18.35 1.31
N PHE A 37 -7.92 -18.46 0.17
CA PHE A 37 -7.61 -17.68 -1.03
C PHE A 37 -7.80 -16.18 -0.77
N LEU A 38 -8.92 -15.79 -0.18
CA LEU A 38 -9.21 -14.40 0.15
C LEU A 38 -8.24 -13.85 1.21
N LEU A 39 -7.92 -14.66 2.21
CA LEU A 39 -6.95 -14.29 3.23
C LEU A 39 -5.57 -14.03 2.61
N GLY A 40 -5.15 -14.85 1.64
CA GLY A 40 -3.91 -14.64 0.91
C GLY A 40 -3.90 -13.30 0.16
N LYS A 41 -5.01 -12.94 -0.49
CA LYS A 41 -5.15 -11.64 -1.16
C LYS A 41 -5.06 -10.48 -0.18
N ILE A 42 -5.70 -10.61 0.98
CA ILE A 42 -5.66 -9.58 2.03
C ILE A 42 -4.21 -9.36 2.50
N HIS A 43 -3.49 -10.44 2.74
CA HIS A 43 -2.07 -10.36 3.14
C HIS A 43 -1.21 -9.71 2.05
N ALA A 44 -1.40 -10.10 0.79
CA ALA A 44 -0.65 -9.52 -0.33
C ALA A 44 -0.92 -8.02 -0.45
N ASN A 45 -2.17 -7.58 -0.29
CA ASN A 45 -2.52 -6.16 -0.33
C ASN A 45 -1.86 -5.39 0.82
N ARG A 46 -1.82 -5.96 2.02
CA ARG A 46 -1.13 -5.34 3.17
C ARG A 46 0.35 -5.16 2.91
N GLU A 47 1.00 -6.17 2.35
CA GLU A 47 2.41 -6.08 1.99
C GLU A 47 2.66 -4.99 0.95
N THR A 48 1.80 -4.91 -0.06
CA THR A 48 1.90 -3.87 -1.10
C THR A 48 1.72 -2.47 -0.50
N LEU A 49 0.74 -2.29 0.40
CA LEU A 49 0.53 -1.02 1.09
C LEU A 49 1.75 -0.63 1.92
N GLN A 50 2.37 -1.59 2.61
CA GLN A 50 3.57 -1.34 3.38
C GLN A 50 4.74 -0.94 2.49
N GLU A 51 4.91 -1.61 1.35
CA GLU A 51 5.94 -1.29 0.37
C GLU A 51 5.77 0.12 -0.19
N LEU A 52 4.52 0.52 -0.49
CA LEU A 52 4.23 1.87 -0.97
C LEU A 52 4.53 2.92 0.10
N THR A 53 4.20 2.63 1.35
CA THR A 53 4.50 3.51 2.48
C THR A 53 6.01 3.66 2.66
N ASP A 54 6.75 2.56 2.56
CA ASP A 54 8.21 2.58 2.66
C ASP A 54 8.84 3.36 1.50
N LEU A 55 8.29 3.22 0.31
CA LEU A 55 8.76 3.98 -0.86
C LEU A 55 8.60 5.49 -0.66
N LEU A 56 7.47 5.93 -0.11
CA LEU A 56 7.26 7.34 0.21
C LEU A 56 8.27 7.85 1.24
N LYS A 57 8.56 7.06 2.27
CA LYS A 57 9.56 7.41 3.28
C LYS A 57 10.96 7.54 2.66
N LYS A 58 11.31 6.63 1.77
CA LYS A 58 12.59 6.70 1.07
C LYS A 58 12.68 7.96 0.21
N GLN A 59 11.61 8.32 -0.46
CA GLN A 59 11.57 9.54 -1.27
C GLN A 59 11.76 10.79 -0.41
N GLU A 60 11.11 10.87 0.74
CA GLU A 60 11.28 11.98 1.67
C GLU A 60 12.71 12.07 2.19
N GLN A 61 13.30 10.94 2.57
CA GLN A 61 14.69 10.89 3.02
C GLN A 61 15.66 11.34 1.94
N TYR A 62 15.42 10.93 0.71
CA TYR A 62 16.25 11.33 -0.43
C TYR A 62 16.18 12.84 -0.67
N GLU A 63 15.01 13.42 -0.59
CA GLU A 63 14.81 14.87 -0.73
C GLU A 63 15.53 15.63 0.39
N ASP A 64 15.44 15.15 1.63
CA ASP A 64 16.13 15.75 2.77
C ASP A 64 17.64 15.69 2.61
N GLU A 65 18.19 14.58 2.13
CA GLU A 65 19.62 14.44 1.86
C GLU A 65 20.11 15.42 0.78
N ILE A 66 19.32 15.63 -0.26
CA ILE A 66 19.63 16.57 -1.33
C ILE A 66 19.61 18.00 -0.79
N GLU A 67 18.62 18.38 0.00
CA GLU A 67 18.54 19.70 0.63
C GLU A 67 19.75 19.95 1.53
N ASP A 68 20.10 18.96 2.36
CA ASP A 68 21.25 19.03 3.27
C ASP A 68 22.55 19.25 2.49
N TYR A 69 22.73 18.51 1.40
CA TYR A 69 23.88 18.66 0.52
C TYR A 69 23.95 20.07 -0.10
N ASN A 70 22.83 20.58 -0.56
CA ASN A 70 22.75 21.91 -1.17
C ASN A 70 23.03 23.03 -0.15
N GLN A 71 22.60 22.85 1.10
CA GLN A 71 22.84 23.83 2.17
C GLN A 71 24.31 23.90 2.60
N ARG A 72 25.08 22.83 2.42
CA ARG A 72 26.49 22.78 2.79
C ARG A 72 27.41 23.49 1.81
N LYS A 73 26.88 23.90 0.69
CA LYS A 73 27.60 24.72 -0.27
C LYS A 73 27.49 26.19 0.06
#